data_760363d0bc259ae2a184c8cb8df9639b
#
_entry.id   760363d0bc259ae2a184c8cb8df9639b
#
_cell.length_a   1.000
_cell.length_b   1.000
_cell.length_c   1.000
_cell.angle_alpha   90.00
_cell.angle_beta   90.00
_cell.angle_gamma   90.00
#
_symmetry.space_group_name_H-M   'P 1'
#
loop_
_entity.id
_entity.type
_entity.pdbx_description
1 polymer ?
#
loop_
_entity_poly.entity_id
_entity_poly.type
_entity_poly.pdbx_seq_one_letter_code
_entity_poly.pdbx_strand_id
1 'polypeptide(L)'
;IAKYYGKYYSLQYLRDLCGITREGVSFLDISYAAEKIGLRTVAVKATMENLTNRIPLPCIIHWDQHHFVVVYKTKKGKIYVSDPAKGLLSYPEEDFKDRWYKEGEEFGMLMVLEPMANFKQIEAHERIERFKSFENLLNYFTPYKKAFGILFAIMLIATGLQAVLPFISKSVIDIGIYTQDISFIYMMLIGNIVLLLSITLSNVLRDWVLLHVSTRVNISLISDYLIKLMKLPVTFFENKLVGDILQRAGDHERIRSFVMNNSLGMFFSIITFVVFSIILLIYNSMIFFIFIAGSGIYVAWIFTFLSIRKKLDWEYFELNAKNQSYWVETIENVQEIKINNYEDLKRWKWEAIQARIYRLNLKVLKINNAQSLGAQFINSMMNIAVTFYCAIAVINGDITFGVMISTQFIIGMLNGPVAQLVSFMQSAQYAKISFMRINEIHQLKDEDDSSPVVSNSLSLPLDKSLYLKNVSFQYSRNAPLVLKNITLQIPKGKVTAIVGDSGCGKSTLLKLLLRLYMPSYGEICMGDMNVNNI
;
A
#
# COMPACT_ATOMS: atom_id res chain seq x y z
N ILE A 1 -17.16 -7.79 10.97
CA ILE A 1 -18.22 -8.15 11.94
C ILE A 1 -17.82 -7.71 13.34
N ALA A 2 -16.64 -8.06 13.88
CA ALA A 2 -16.19 -7.60 15.20
C ALA A 2 -16.28 -6.07 15.35
N LYS A 3 -15.92 -5.32 14.30
CA LYS A 3 -16.06 -3.87 14.24
C LYS A 3 -17.52 -3.39 14.33
N TYR A 4 -18.46 -4.15 13.78
CA TYR A 4 -19.89 -3.85 13.89
C TYR A 4 -20.36 -3.94 15.35
N TYR A 5 -19.82 -4.90 16.11
CA TYR A 5 -20.10 -5.05 17.54
C TYR A 5 -19.17 -4.22 18.45
N GLY A 6 -18.43 -3.25 17.89
CA GLY A 6 -17.63 -2.26 18.64
C GLY A 6 -16.22 -2.69 19.03
N LYS A 7 -15.73 -3.85 18.55
CA LYS A 7 -14.36 -4.30 18.82
C LYS A 7 -13.47 -4.29 17.57
N TYR A 8 -12.22 -3.93 17.77
CA TYR A 8 -11.21 -3.86 16.70
C TYR A 8 -10.12 -4.88 16.97
N TYR A 9 -9.83 -5.70 15.96
CA TYR A 9 -8.71 -6.64 15.94
C TYR A 9 -7.80 -6.31 14.76
N SER A 10 -6.48 -6.54 14.91
CA SER A 10 -5.56 -6.44 13.79
C SER A 10 -5.87 -7.54 12.76
N LEU A 11 -5.67 -7.23 11.48
CA LEU A 11 -5.88 -8.23 10.41
C LEU A 11 -4.93 -9.43 10.58
N GLN A 12 -3.71 -9.16 11.05
CA GLN A 12 -2.72 -10.21 11.28
C GLN A 12 -3.17 -11.17 12.38
N TYR A 13 -3.64 -10.66 13.51
CA TYR A 13 -4.17 -11.49 14.60
C TYR A 13 -5.32 -12.40 14.13
N LEU A 14 -6.24 -11.86 13.33
CA LEU A 14 -7.34 -12.66 12.77
C LEU A 14 -6.85 -13.70 11.75
N ARG A 15 -5.84 -13.37 10.94
CA ARG A 15 -5.22 -14.31 10.00
C ARG A 15 -4.53 -15.47 10.72
N ASP A 16 -3.80 -15.18 11.78
CA ASP A 16 -3.11 -16.19 12.60
C ASP A 16 -4.13 -17.11 13.30
N LEU A 17 -5.24 -16.55 13.77
CA LEU A 17 -6.33 -17.35 14.34
C LEU A 17 -7.02 -18.23 13.31
N CYS A 18 -7.23 -17.76 12.09
CA CYS A 18 -7.84 -18.52 11.00
C CYS A 18 -6.89 -19.57 10.39
N GLY A 19 -5.58 -19.47 10.61
CA GLY A 19 -4.61 -20.40 10.03
C GLY A 19 -4.63 -20.41 8.50
N ILE A 20 -4.58 -19.25 7.86
CA ILE A 20 -4.73 -19.09 6.40
C ILE A 20 -3.66 -19.89 5.65
N THR A 21 -4.09 -20.75 4.72
CA THR A 21 -3.23 -21.50 3.80
C THR A 21 -3.24 -20.91 2.39
N ARG A 22 -2.46 -21.50 1.46
CA ARG A 22 -2.51 -21.14 0.01
C ARG A 22 -3.90 -21.34 -0.61
N GLU A 23 -4.64 -22.32 -0.12
CA GLU A 23 -6.00 -22.64 -0.58
C GLU A 23 -7.06 -21.70 0.00
N GLY A 24 -6.67 -20.82 0.94
CA GLY A 24 -7.54 -19.86 1.59
C GLY A 24 -7.96 -20.31 2.99
N VAL A 25 -9.21 -20.02 3.37
CA VAL A 25 -9.83 -20.35 4.66
C VAL A 25 -11.14 -21.10 4.44
N SER A 26 -11.47 -22.02 5.33
CA SER A 26 -12.78 -22.70 5.37
C SER A 26 -13.74 -21.99 6.33
N PHE A 27 -15.05 -22.31 6.26
CA PHE A 27 -16.00 -21.88 7.28
C PHE A 27 -15.61 -22.33 8.69
N LEU A 28 -14.99 -23.50 8.81
CA LEU A 28 -14.55 -24.04 10.10
C LEU A 28 -13.44 -23.18 10.71
N ASP A 29 -12.47 -22.73 9.89
CA ASP A 29 -11.39 -21.86 10.33
C ASP A 29 -11.92 -20.48 10.79
N ILE A 30 -12.88 -19.94 10.03
CA ILE A 30 -13.55 -18.67 10.37
C ILE A 30 -14.35 -18.84 11.67
N SER A 31 -15.06 -19.97 11.84
CA SER A 31 -15.80 -20.28 13.06
C SER A 31 -14.89 -20.34 14.27
N TYR A 32 -13.80 -21.09 14.18
CA TYR A 32 -12.83 -21.18 15.26
C TYR A 32 -12.25 -19.81 15.65
N ALA A 33 -11.83 -19.00 14.66
CA ALA A 33 -11.31 -17.67 14.91
C ALA A 33 -12.37 -16.76 15.55
N ALA A 34 -13.61 -16.84 15.10
CA ALA A 34 -14.72 -16.06 15.63
C ALA A 34 -15.02 -16.44 17.10
N GLU A 35 -15.01 -17.72 17.45
CA GLU A 35 -15.21 -18.19 18.83
C GLU A 35 -14.09 -17.71 19.77
N LYS A 36 -12.84 -17.72 19.30
CA LYS A 36 -11.69 -17.21 20.06
C LYS A 36 -11.79 -15.73 20.40
N ILE A 37 -12.44 -14.95 19.55
CA ILE A 37 -12.69 -13.52 19.82
C ILE A 37 -14.04 -13.26 20.51
N GLY A 38 -14.74 -14.32 20.95
CA GLY A 38 -15.97 -14.25 21.73
C GLY A 38 -17.25 -14.11 20.90
N LEU A 39 -17.25 -14.51 19.62
CA LEU A 39 -18.43 -14.60 18.78
C LEU A 39 -18.87 -16.06 18.65
N ARG A 40 -20.12 -16.35 18.96
CA ARG A 40 -20.75 -17.64 18.66
C ARG A 40 -21.05 -17.73 17.17
N THR A 41 -20.80 -18.86 16.56
CA THR A 41 -21.02 -19.08 15.12
C THR A 41 -21.98 -20.25 14.86
N VAL A 42 -22.81 -20.13 13.84
CA VAL A 42 -23.66 -21.20 13.34
C VAL A 42 -23.65 -21.15 11.81
N ALA A 43 -23.15 -22.21 11.18
CA ALA A 43 -23.19 -22.36 9.73
C ALA A 43 -24.50 -23.06 9.32
N VAL A 44 -25.24 -22.44 8.39
CA VAL A 44 -26.53 -22.95 7.94
C VAL A 44 -26.68 -22.82 6.42
N LYS A 45 -27.50 -23.69 5.83
CA LYS A 45 -28.03 -23.54 4.48
C LYS A 45 -29.32 -22.72 4.56
N ALA A 46 -29.46 -21.68 3.72
CA ALA A 46 -30.61 -20.82 3.75
C ALA A 46 -31.05 -20.40 2.36
N THR A 47 -32.34 -20.13 2.22
CA THR A 47 -32.95 -19.53 1.04
C THR A 47 -32.90 -18.00 1.14
N MET A 48 -33.14 -17.32 0.04
CA MET A 48 -33.19 -15.86 -0.02
C MET A 48 -34.25 -15.26 0.92
N GLU A 49 -35.39 -15.90 1.02
CA GLU A 49 -36.47 -15.49 1.93
C GLU A 49 -36.01 -15.55 3.40
N ASN A 50 -35.28 -16.61 3.78
CA ASN A 50 -34.74 -16.75 5.12
C ASN A 50 -33.65 -15.69 5.40
N LEU A 51 -32.79 -15.39 4.43
CA LEU A 51 -31.76 -14.35 4.55
C LEU A 51 -32.38 -12.97 4.78
N THR A 52 -33.50 -12.68 4.10
CA THR A 52 -34.14 -11.36 4.16
C THR A 52 -34.96 -11.19 5.43
N ASN A 53 -35.66 -12.24 5.90
CA ASN A 53 -36.71 -12.13 6.92
C ASN A 53 -36.33 -12.73 8.28
N ARG A 54 -35.42 -13.70 8.36
CA ARG A 54 -35.18 -14.49 9.57
C ARG A 54 -33.76 -14.48 10.09
N ILE A 55 -32.78 -14.23 9.23
CA ILE A 55 -31.37 -14.35 9.62
C ILE A 55 -30.85 -13.04 10.19
N PRO A 56 -30.26 -13.05 11.39
CA PRO A 56 -29.65 -11.87 11.97
C PRO A 56 -28.45 -11.41 11.14
N LEU A 57 -28.37 -10.10 10.93
CA LEU A 57 -27.26 -9.45 10.23
C LEU A 57 -26.35 -8.73 11.23
N PRO A 58 -25.02 -8.71 11.00
CA PRO A 58 -24.29 -9.18 9.81
C PRO A 58 -23.99 -10.68 9.83
N CYS A 59 -24.02 -11.32 8.64
CA CYS A 59 -23.63 -12.71 8.45
C CYS A 59 -22.57 -12.87 7.35
N ILE A 60 -21.80 -13.95 7.39
CA ILE A 60 -20.80 -14.31 6.36
C ILE A 60 -21.45 -15.26 5.36
N ILE A 61 -21.25 -15.00 4.09
CA ILE A 61 -21.80 -15.78 2.98
C ILE A 61 -20.65 -16.37 2.15
N HIS A 62 -20.82 -17.62 1.73
CA HIS A 62 -19.95 -18.26 0.74
C HIS A 62 -20.35 -17.80 -0.66
N TRP A 63 -19.47 -17.03 -1.28
CA TRP A 63 -19.72 -16.26 -2.48
C TRP A 63 -18.96 -16.83 -3.68
N ASP A 64 -19.61 -16.94 -4.84
CA ASP A 64 -19.00 -17.49 -6.06
C ASP A 64 -18.27 -18.83 -5.83
N GLN A 65 -18.66 -19.62 -4.82
CA GLN A 65 -18.11 -20.93 -4.41
C GLN A 65 -16.62 -20.93 -3.98
N HIS A 66 -15.95 -19.78 -3.90
CA HIS A 66 -14.53 -19.70 -3.56
C HIS A 66 -14.15 -18.43 -2.78
N HIS A 67 -15.14 -17.64 -2.37
CA HIS A 67 -14.92 -16.36 -1.69
C HIS A 67 -15.88 -16.19 -0.51
N PHE A 68 -15.52 -15.35 0.47
CA PHE A 68 -16.37 -15.03 1.60
C PHE A 68 -16.66 -13.53 1.63
N VAL A 69 -17.93 -13.18 1.76
CA VAL A 69 -18.40 -11.80 1.88
C VAL A 69 -19.32 -11.64 3.08
N VAL A 70 -19.45 -10.42 3.59
CA VAL A 70 -20.35 -10.12 4.72
C VAL A 70 -21.58 -9.40 4.23
N VAL A 71 -22.76 -9.95 4.44
CA VAL A 71 -24.03 -9.23 4.29
C VAL A 71 -24.31 -8.49 5.59
N TYR A 72 -24.47 -7.18 5.50
CA TYR A 72 -24.68 -6.33 6.67
C TYR A 72 -26.02 -5.61 6.69
N LYS A 73 -26.76 -5.60 5.56
CA LYS A 73 -28.06 -4.95 5.45
C LYS A 73 -28.85 -5.47 4.25
N THR A 74 -30.15 -5.63 4.43
CA THR A 74 -31.12 -5.86 3.35
C THR A 74 -32.15 -4.74 3.35
N LYS A 75 -32.48 -4.12 2.20
CA LYS A 75 -33.46 -3.05 2.10
C LYS A 75 -34.01 -2.92 0.67
N LYS A 76 -35.32 -2.92 0.52
CA LYS A 76 -36.05 -2.66 -0.75
C LYS A 76 -35.57 -3.52 -1.92
N GLY A 77 -35.46 -4.85 -1.74
CA GLY A 77 -35.01 -5.79 -2.79
C GLY A 77 -33.52 -5.66 -3.16
N LYS A 78 -32.72 -4.96 -2.34
CA LYS A 78 -31.26 -4.84 -2.50
C LYS A 78 -30.55 -5.41 -1.29
N ILE A 79 -29.49 -6.18 -1.55
CA ILE A 79 -28.62 -6.77 -0.54
C ILE A 79 -27.32 -5.97 -0.51
N TYR A 80 -26.94 -5.51 0.68
CA TYR A 80 -25.73 -4.74 0.92
C TYR A 80 -24.64 -5.64 1.46
N VAL A 81 -23.54 -5.70 0.73
CA VAL A 81 -22.43 -6.62 0.95
C VAL A 81 -21.15 -5.85 1.23
N SER A 82 -20.43 -6.29 2.23
CA SER A 82 -19.03 -5.89 2.43
C SER A 82 -18.12 -6.99 1.90
N ASP A 83 -17.52 -6.76 0.75
CA ASP A 83 -16.58 -7.66 0.11
C ASP A 83 -15.15 -7.26 0.51
N PRO A 84 -14.35 -8.17 1.09
CA PRO A 84 -12.95 -7.88 1.44
C PRO A 84 -12.10 -7.39 0.26
N ALA A 85 -12.40 -7.86 -0.97
CA ALA A 85 -11.67 -7.51 -2.18
C ALA A 85 -12.17 -6.23 -2.86
N LYS A 86 -13.51 -5.96 -2.80
CA LYS A 86 -14.16 -4.90 -3.59
C LYS A 86 -14.74 -3.77 -2.74
N GLY A 87 -14.80 -3.92 -1.41
CA GLY A 87 -15.39 -2.95 -0.49
C GLY A 87 -16.90 -3.08 -0.33
N LEU A 88 -17.59 -1.96 -0.10
CA LEU A 88 -19.05 -1.95 0.11
C LEU A 88 -19.78 -1.92 -1.23
N LEU A 89 -20.59 -2.93 -1.48
CA LEU A 89 -21.36 -3.12 -2.71
C LEU A 89 -22.84 -3.34 -2.39
N SER A 90 -23.70 -3.18 -3.39
CA SER A 90 -25.12 -3.55 -3.30
C SER A 90 -25.52 -4.29 -4.57
N TYR A 91 -26.24 -5.38 -4.41
CA TYR A 91 -26.75 -6.21 -5.49
C TYR A 91 -28.28 -6.25 -5.47
N PRO A 92 -28.95 -6.27 -6.64
CA PRO A 92 -30.31 -6.73 -6.75
C PRO A 92 -30.43 -8.18 -6.28
N GLU A 93 -31.62 -8.59 -5.88
CA GLU A 93 -31.85 -9.95 -5.33
C GLU A 93 -31.53 -11.06 -6.34
N GLU A 94 -31.84 -10.87 -7.62
CA GLU A 94 -31.54 -11.83 -8.69
C GLU A 94 -30.02 -12.03 -8.88
N ASP A 95 -29.28 -10.94 -9.07
CA ASP A 95 -27.82 -10.97 -9.24
C ASP A 95 -27.12 -11.56 -8.01
N PHE A 96 -27.73 -11.39 -6.82
CA PHE A 96 -27.20 -11.93 -5.59
C PHE A 96 -27.42 -13.45 -5.50
N LYS A 97 -28.58 -13.95 -5.89
CA LYS A 97 -28.90 -15.41 -5.92
C LYS A 97 -27.95 -16.16 -6.83
N ASP A 98 -27.70 -15.66 -8.04
CA ASP A 98 -26.84 -16.29 -9.05
C ASP A 98 -25.41 -16.51 -8.54
N ARG A 99 -24.94 -15.66 -7.63
CA ARG A 99 -23.60 -15.74 -7.06
C ARG A 99 -23.53 -16.49 -5.74
N TRP A 100 -24.63 -16.54 -5.02
CA TRP A 100 -24.70 -17.17 -3.72
C TRP A 100 -25.09 -18.67 -3.82
N TYR A 101 -26.01 -18.98 -4.72
CA TYR A 101 -26.46 -20.36 -4.91
C TYR A 101 -25.45 -21.13 -5.78
N LYS A 102 -25.36 -22.45 -5.52
CA LYS A 102 -24.67 -23.36 -6.40
C LYS A 102 -25.61 -23.73 -7.54
N GLU A 103 -25.05 -23.95 -8.72
CA GLU A 103 -25.81 -24.34 -9.91
C GLU A 103 -26.72 -25.55 -9.62
N GLY A 104 -28.03 -25.39 -9.78
CA GLY A 104 -29.03 -26.40 -9.47
C GLY A 104 -29.52 -26.50 -8.01
N GLU A 105 -29.05 -25.62 -7.11
CA GLU A 105 -29.50 -25.54 -5.71
C GLU A 105 -30.34 -24.28 -5.46
N GLU A 106 -31.39 -24.35 -4.65
CA GLU A 106 -32.23 -23.23 -4.25
C GLU A 106 -31.81 -22.60 -2.89
N PHE A 107 -30.67 -22.96 -2.38
CA PHE A 107 -30.14 -22.48 -1.11
C PHE A 107 -28.64 -22.17 -1.23
N GLY A 108 -28.16 -21.26 -0.39
CA GLY A 108 -26.76 -20.95 -0.27
C GLY A 108 -26.24 -21.17 1.16
N MET A 109 -24.93 -21.33 1.28
CA MET A 109 -24.26 -21.48 2.57
C MET A 109 -23.97 -20.14 3.20
N LEU A 110 -24.28 -19.98 4.49
CA LEU A 110 -23.93 -18.80 5.28
C LEU A 110 -23.57 -19.16 6.72
N MET A 111 -22.90 -18.24 7.40
CA MET A 111 -22.56 -18.32 8.80
C MET A 111 -23.09 -17.09 9.54
N VAL A 112 -23.91 -17.36 10.55
CA VAL A 112 -24.41 -16.36 11.50
C VAL A 112 -23.39 -16.18 12.62
N LEU A 113 -23.14 -14.95 13.06
CA LEU A 113 -22.24 -14.63 14.15
C LEU A 113 -22.93 -13.72 15.15
N GLU A 114 -22.92 -14.14 16.41
CA GLU A 114 -23.51 -13.41 17.52
C GLU A 114 -22.50 -13.23 18.68
N PRO A 115 -22.48 -12.09 19.37
CA PRO A 115 -21.59 -11.90 20.52
C PRO A 115 -21.99 -12.77 21.70
N MET A 116 -21.02 -13.49 22.27
CA MET A 116 -21.18 -14.22 23.53
C MET A 116 -21.20 -13.26 24.74
N ALA A 117 -21.68 -13.73 25.88
CA ALA A 117 -21.72 -12.94 27.12
C ALA A 117 -20.34 -12.37 27.54
N ASN A 118 -19.28 -13.12 27.26
CA ASN A 118 -17.89 -12.72 27.56
C ASN A 118 -17.25 -11.86 26.45
N PHE A 119 -17.95 -11.57 25.35
CA PHE A 119 -17.41 -10.80 24.21
C PHE A 119 -16.79 -9.47 24.66
N LYS A 120 -17.42 -8.76 25.58
CA LYS A 120 -16.91 -7.48 26.09
C LYS A 120 -15.66 -7.63 26.96
N GLN A 121 -15.48 -8.76 27.62
CA GLN A 121 -14.37 -9.01 28.57
C GLN A 121 -13.08 -9.47 27.87
N ILE A 122 -13.18 -10.07 26.68
CA ILE A 122 -12.00 -10.47 25.89
C ILE A 122 -11.27 -9.21 25.45
N GLU A 123 -10.01 -9.07 25.78
CA GLU A 123 -9.20 -7.91 25.37
C GLU A 123 -9.13 -7.83 23.84
N ALA A 124 -9.49 -6.67 23.30
CA ALA A 124 -9.28 -6.37 21.91
C ALA A 124 -7.80 -6.02 21.72
N HIS A 125 -7.10 -6.71 20.84
CA HIS A 125 -5.76 -6.30 20.44
C HIS A 125 -5.84 -4.99 19.65
N GLU A 126 -5.68 -3.90 20.41
CA GLU A 126 -5.91 -2.55 19.92
C GLU A 126 -4.84 -2.00 18.98
N ARG A 127 -5.30 -1.11 18.21
CA ARG A 127 -4.84 -0.03 17.34
C ARG A 127 -3.48 0.64 17.64
N ILE A 128 -2.73 0.25 18.66
CA ILE A 128 -1.60 1.03 19.23
C ILE A 128 -0.39 1.14 18.27
N GLU A 129 -0.29 0.30 17.25
CA GLU A 129 0.93 0.21 16.43
C GLU A 129 0.99 1.12 15.20
N ARG A 130 -0.11 1.82 14.84
CA ARG A 130 -0.11 2.67 13.62
C ARG A 130 0.84 3.86 13.70
N PHE A 131 1.01 4.45 14.88
CA PHE A 131 1.91 5.60 15.07
C PHE A 131 3.37 5.20 15.25
N LYS A 132 3.65 4.15 16.01
CA LYS A 132 5.03 3.63 16.19
C LYS A 132 5.70 3.22 14.88
N SER A 133 4.93 2.66 13.95
CA SER A 133 5.45 2.24 12.65
C SER A 133 5.89 3.41 11.76
N PHE A 134 5.15 4.55 11.77
CA PHE A 134 5.54 5.72 11.00
C PHE A 134 6.75 6.44 11.61
N GLU A 135 6.83 6.45 12.92
CA GLU A 135 7.97 6.98 13.67
C GLU A 135 9.26 6.21 13.37
N ASN A 136 9.17 4.87 13.30
CA ASN A 136 10.28 4.01 12.88
C ASN A 136 10.76 4.36 11.47
N LEU A 137 9.85 4.69 10.54
CA LEU A 137 10.22 5.08 9.19
C LEU A 137 11.00 6.41 9.18
N LEU A 138 10.62 7.36 10.03
CA LEU A 138 11.33 8.62 10.17
C LEU A 138 12.75 8.45 10.72
N ASN A 139 13.00 7.39 11.49
CA ASN A 139 14.32 7.10 12.02
C ASN A 139 15.38 6.82 10.93
N TYR A 140 14.98 6.29 9.77
CA TYR A 140 15.89 6.11 8.62
C TYR A 140 16.41 7.44 8.05
N PHE A 141 15.74 8.55 8.32
CA PHE A 141 16.13 9.87 7.85
C PHE A 141 16.99 10.64 8.86
N THR A 142 16.98 10.21 10.12
CA THR A 142 17.72 10.91 11.19
C THR A 142 19.23 11.01 10.95
N PRO A 143 19.94 10.02 10.36
CA PRO A 143 21.35 10.13 10.05
C PRO A 143 21.67 11.22 9.00
N TYR A 144 20.68 11.60 8.18
CA TYR A 144 20.86 12.53 7.05
C TYR A 144 20.41 13.96 7.35
N LYS A 145 20.19 14.33 8.62
CA LYS A 145 19.73 15.68 9.04
C LYS A 145 20.58 16.81 8.43
N LYS A 146 21.91 16.64 8.34
CA LYS A 146 22.80 17.63 7.71
C LYS A 146 22.54 17.79 6.22
N ALA A 147 22.32 16.69 5.50
CA ALA A 147 22.00 16.72 4.07
C ALA A 147 20.63 17.37 3.81
N PHE A 148 19.64 17.13 4.67
CA PHE A 148 18.34 17.82 4.62
C PHE A 148 18.49 19.33 4.89
N GLY A 149 19.36 19.72 5.82
CA GLY A 149 19.69 21.15 6.06
C GLY A 149 20.30 21.80 4.82
N ILE A 150 21.23 21.14 4.14
CA ILE A 150 21.84 21.61 2.89
C ILE A 150 20.77 21.71 1.78
N LEU A 151 19.93 20.68 1.60
CA LEU A 151 18.81 20.71 0.65
C LEU A 151 17.91 21.92 0.91
N PHE A 152 17.53 22.16 2.17
CA PHE A 152 16.70 23.28 2.56
C PHE A 152 17.34 24.62 2.19
N ALA A 153 18.64 24.81 2.49
CA ALA A 153 19.36 26.01 2.15
C ALA A 153 19.43 26.25 0.63
N ILE A 154 19.78 25.21 -0.16
CA ILE A 154 19.82 25.32 -1.63
C ILE A 154 18.46 25.75 -2.18
N MET A 155 17.39 25.23 -1.64
CA MET A 155 16.05 25.48 -2.16
C MET A 155 15.52 26.85 -1.72
N LEU A 156 15.88 27.34 -0.53
CA LEU A 156 15.61 28.72 -0.14
C LEU A 156 16.34 29.71 -1.07
N ILE A 157 17.60 29.45 -1.37
CA ILE A 157 18.37 30.25 -2.32
C ILE A 157 17.73 30.23 -3.70
N ALA A 158 17.37 29.03 -4.20
CA ALA A 158 16.71 28.91 -5.50
C ALA A 158 15.37 29.63 -5.56
N THR A 159 14.54 29.55 -4.50
CA THR A 159 13.26 30.27 -4.43
C THR A 159 13.49 31.79 -4.35
N GLY A 160 14.49 32.24 -3.59
CA GLY A 160 14.87 33.66 -3.54
C GLY A 160 15.33 34.21 -4.90
N LEU A 161 16.17 33.46 -5.63
CA LEU A 161 16.58 33.80 -6.99
C LEU A 161 15.39 33.81 -7.96
N GLN A 162 14.49 32.83 -7.87
CA GLN A 162 13.27 32.82 -8.69
C GLN A 162 12.36 34.00 -8.40
N ALA A 163 12.28 34.44 -7.15
CA ALA A 163 11.47 35.60 -6.77
C ALA A 163 11.95 36.93 -7.38
N VAL A 164 13.20 37.01 -7.84
CA VAL A 164 13.74 38.20 -8.53
C VAL A 164 13.26 38.29 -9.99
N LEU A 165 12.97 37.17 -10.65
CA LEU A 165 12.60 37.14 -12.08
C LEU A 165 11.39 38.03 -12.45
N PRO A 166 10.27 38.02 -11.67
CA PRO A 166 9.14 38.92 -11.94
C PRO A 166 9.52 40.40 -11.90
N PHE A 167 10.41 40.79 -10.99
CA PHE A 167 10.86 42.18 -10.86
C PHE A 167 11.73 42.61 -12.04
N ILE A 168 12.59 41.73 -12.56
CA ILE A 168 13.36 41.99 -13.78
C ILE A 168 12.39 42.17 -14.95
N SER A 169 11.41 41.27 -15.13
CA SER A 169 10.43 41.36 -16.21
C SER A 169 9.64 42.70 -16.14
N LYS A 170 9.25 43.10 -14.93
CA LYS A 170 8.62 44.40 -14.69
C LYS A 170 9.55 45.56 -15.09
N SER A 171 10.80 45.56 -14.62
CA SER A 171 11.76 46.65 -14.83
C SER A 171 12.14 46.80 -16.30
N VAL A 172 12.28 45.71 -17.06
CA VAL A 172 12.53 45.75 -18.51
C VAL A 172 11.44 46.55 -19.24
N ILE A 173 10.18 46.40 -18.80
CA ILE A 173 9.04 47.04 -19.44
C ILE A 173 8.87 48.46 -18.95
N ASP A 174 8.79 48.66 -17.62
CA ASP A 174 8.46 49.97 -17.01
C ASP A 174 9.61 50.98 -17.11
N ILE A 175 10.86 50.49 -17.19
CA ILE A 175 12.02 51.37 -17.34
C ILE A 175 12.58 51.23 -18.75
N GLY A 176 13.04 50.02 -19.16
CA GLY A 176 13.76 49.84 -20.41
C GLY A 176 12.98 50.27 -21.64
N ILE A 177 11.73 49.82 -21.78
CA ILE A 177 10.89 50.14 -22.94
C ILE A 177 10.33 51.55 -22.84
N TYR A 178 9.86 51.96 -21.64
CA TYR A 178 9.23 53.27 -21.48
C TYR A 178 10.20 54.45 -21.63
N THR A 179 11.47 54.25 -21.17
CA THR A 179 12.54 55.25 -21.35
C THR A 179 13.35 55.08 -22.64
N GLN A 180 13.06 54.02 -23.44
CA GLN A 180 13.79 53.64 -24.65
C GLN A 180 15.31 53.45 -24.40
N ASP A 181 15.69 52.99 -23.19
CA ASP A 181 17.08 52.74 -22.80
C ASP A 181 17.51 51.32 -23.14
N ILE A 182 18.14 51.16 -24.31
CA ILE A 182 18.65 49.87 -24.80
C ILE A 182 19.77 49.34 -23.89
N SER A 183 20.59 50.21 -23.31
CA SER A 183 21.69 49.80 -22.41
C SER A 183 21.17 49.16 -21.15
N PHE A 184 20.09 49.72 -20.58
CA PHE A 184 19.38 49.11 -19.45
C PHE A 184 18.82 47.74 -19.79
N ILE A 185 18.24 47.58 -20.99
CA ILE A 185 17.69 46.28 -21.45
C ILE A 185 18.81 45.22 -21.56
N TYR A 186 19.98 45.55 -22.11
CA TYR A 186 21.13 44.64 -22.15
C TYR A 186 21.63 44.28 -20.75
N MET A 187 21.69 45.20 -19.82
CA MET A 187 22.06 44.95 -18.43
C MET A 187 21.09 43.96 -17.78
N MET A 188 19.77 44.13 -17.96
CA MET A 188 18.74 43.23 -17.46
C MET A 188 18.78 41.86 -18.13
N LEU A 189 19.11 41.77 -19.43
CA LEU A 189 19.32 40.52 -20.13
C LEU A 189 20.46 39.69 -19.50
N ILE A 190 21.62 40.35 -19.28
CA ILE A 190 22.77 39.68 -18.64
C ILE A 190 22.39 39.23 -17.23
N GLY A 191 21.73 40.07 -16.44
CA GLY A 191 21.23 39.71 -15.11
C GLY A 191 20.28 38.53 -15.13
N ASN A 192 19.38 38.47 -16.10
CA ASN A 192 18.42 37.35 -16.25
C ASN A 192 19.15 36.04 -16.62
N ILE A 193 20.16 36.09 -17.50
CA ILE A 193 20.98 34.93 -17.86
C ILE A 193 21.74 34.41 -16.63
N VAL A 194 22.37 35.30 -15.85
CA VAL A 194 23.09 34.92 -14.62
C VAL A 194 22.14 34.29 -13.60
N LEU A 195 20.95 34.83 -13.41
CA LEU A 195 19.93 34.24 -12.53
C LEU A 195 19.47 32.86 -13.02
N LEU A 196 19.22 32.72 -14.32
CA LEU A 196 18.81 31.43 -14.90
C LEU A 196 19.89 30.38 -14.68
N LEU A 197 21.14 30.69 -14.93
CA LEU A 197 22.28 29.79 -14.69
C LEU A 197 22.38 29.42 -13.19
N SER A 198 22.23 30.40 -12.30
CA SER A 198 22.30 30.20 -10.84
C SER A 198 21.16 29.29 -10.35
N ILE A 199 19.94 29.50 -10.85
CA ILE A 199 18.78 28.66 -10.54
C ILE A 199 19.00 27.21 -11.06
N THR A 200 19.49 27.09 -12.30
CA THR A 200 19.78 25.78 -12.91
C THR A 200 20.85 25.03 -12.12
N LEU A 201 21.93 25.71 -11.75
CA LEU A 201 22.99 25.13 -10.92
C LEU A 201 22.46 24.70 -9.55
N SER A 202 21.63 25.52 -8.92
CA SER A 202 20.98 25.18 -7.64
C SER A 202 20.11 23.93 -7.77
N ASN A 203 19.36 23.77 -8.87
CA ASN A 203 18.56 22.57 -9.13
C ASN A 203 19.42 21.33 -9.32
N VAL A 204 20.53 21.41 -10.06
CA VAL A 204 21.48 20.31 -10.25
C VAL A 204 22.08 19.88 -8.91
N LEU A 205 22.52 20.83 -8.08
CA LEU A 205 23.05 20.54 -6.74
C LEU A 205 22.00 19.86 -5.85
N ARG A 206 20.77 20.38 -5.87
CA ARG A 206 19.63 19.77 -5.16
C ARG A 206 19.42 18.32 -5.58
N ASP A 207 19.33 18.07 -6.89
CA ASP A 207 19.04 16.74 -7.43
C ASP A 207 20.16 15.76 -7.10
N TRP A 208 21.42 16.21 -7.10
CA TRP A 208 22.55 15.40 -6.73
C TRP A 208 22.54 14.98 -5.25
N VAL A 209 22.28 15.93 -4.34
CA VAL A 209 22.17 15.66 -2.90
C VAL A 209 20.96 14.74 -2.64
N LEU A 210 19.85 15.00 -3.31
CA LEU A 210 18.63 14.20 -3.18
C LEU A 210 18.86 12.77 -3.63
N LEU A 211 19.52 12.55 -4.77
CA LEU A 211 19.87 11.22 -5.26
C LEU A 211 20.72 10.46 -4.25
N HIS A 212 21.75 11.11 -3.71
CA HIS A 212 22.65 10.49 -2.75
C HIS A 212 21.92 10.03 -1.48
N VAL A 213 21.09 10.89 -0.90
CA VAL A 213 20.31 10.56 0.31
C VAL A 213 19.27 9.48 0.00
N SER A 214 18.52 9.63 -1.10
CA SER A 214 17.44 8.70 -1.45
C SER A 214 17.95 7.29 -1.72
N THR A 215 19.11 7.15 -2.38
CA THR A 215 19.71 5.85 -2.67
C THR A 215 20.14 5.16 -1.39
N ARG A 216 20.80 5.85 -0.48
CA ARG A 216 21.25 5.27 0.80
C ARG A 216 20.08 4.84 1.68
N VAL A 217 19.05 5.68 1.78
CA VAL A 217 17.83 5.34 2.53
C VAL A 217 17.14 4.12 1.92
N ASN A 218 17.08 4.03 0.59
CA ASN A 218 16.48 2.88 -0.10
C ASN A 218 17.25 1.58 0.18
N ILE A 219 18.60 1.63 0.13
CA ILE A 219 19.42 0.47 0.44
C ILE A 219 19.16 0.00 1.88
N SER A 220 19.10 0.92 2.85
CA SER A 220 18.82 0.56 4.25
C SER A 220 17.43 -0.07 4.40
N LEU A 221 16.40 0.51 3.79
CA LEU A 221 15.03 -0.01 3.85
C LEU A 221 14.90 -1.41 3.25
N ILE A 222 15.52 -1.64 2.08
CA ILE A 222 15.47 -2.95 1.42
C ILE A 222 16.32 -3.97 2.20
N SER A 223 17.47 -3.57 2.72
CA SER A 223 18.32 -4.44 3.55
C SER A 223 17.60 -4.92 4.80
N ASP A 224 16.95 -4.00 5.53
CA ASP A 224 16.18 -4.37 6.74
C ASP A 224 14.99 -5.26 6.41
N TYR A 225 14.34 -5.02 5.27
CA TYR A 225 13.28 -5.90 4.78
C TYR A 225 13.80 -7.31 4.48
N LEU A 226 14.95 -7.44 3.80
CA LEU A 226 15.56 -8.72 3.52
C LEU A 226 16.00 -9.45 4.79
N ILE A 227 16.60 -8.73 5.75
CA ILE A 227 16.96 -9.29 7.07
C ILE A 227 15.69 -9.81 7.76
N LYS A 228 14.61 -9.03 7.76
CA LYS A 228 13.34 -9.46 8.35
C LYS A 228 12.75 -10.67 7.64
N LEU A 229 12.78 -10.70 6.30
CA LEU A 229 12.32 -11.87 5.55
C LEU A 229 13.10 -13.14 5.93
N MET A 230 14.44 -13.04 6.02
CA MET A 230 15.28 -14.22 6.35
C MET A 230 15.07 -14.73 7.78
N LYS A 231 14.52 -13.91 8.66
CA LYS A 231 14.15 -14.29 10.03
C LYS A 231 12.76 -14.91 10.16
N LEU A 232 11.95 -14.88 9.08
CA LEU A 232 10.62 -15.46 9.12
C LEU A 232 10.65 -16.98 8.96
N PRO A 233 9.74 -17.71 9.63
CA PRO A 233 9.67 -19.17 9.54
C PRO A 233 9.35 -19.63 8.11
N VAL A 234 9.83 -20.82 7.75
CA VAL A 234 9.62 -21.43 6.42
C VAL A 234 8.13 -21.53 6.06
N THR A 235 7.27 -21.72 7.04
CA THR A 235 5.81 -21.75 6.88
C THR A 235 5.24 -20.49 6.24
N PHE A 236 5.87 -19.34 6.46
CA PHE A 236 5.48 -18.09 5.80
C PHE A 236 5.66 -18.18 4.28
N PHE A 237 6.80 -18.70 3.82
CA PHE A 237 7.12 -18.80 2.38
C PHE A 237 6.27 -19.86 1.68
N GLU A 238 5.98 -20.98 2.35
CA GLU A 238 5.11 -22.01 1.80
C GLU A 238 3.66 -21.56 1.64
N ASN A 239 3.19 -20.64 2.50
CA ASN A 239 1.82 -20.13 2.49
C ASN A 239 1.64 -18.84 1.65
N LYS A 240 2.72 -18.24 1.15
CA LYS A 240 2.65 -17.00 0.36
C LYS A 240 3.08 -17.23 -1.09
N LEU A 241 2.42 -16.51 -1.99
CA LEU A 241 2.84 -16.47 -3.39
C LEU A 241 4.14 -15.65 -3.52
N VAL A 242 5.10 -16.15 -4.28
CA VAL A 242 6.37 -15.46 -4.56
C VAL A 242 6.11 -14.05 -5.12
N GLY A 243 5.13 -13.90 -6.01
CA GLY A 243 4.73 -12.61 -6.57
C GLY A 243 4.27 -11.58 -5.52
N ASP A 244 3.60 -12.01 -4.43
CA ASP A 244 3.20 -11.12 -3.33
C ASP A 244 4.43 -10.61 -2.56
N ILE A 245 5.43 -11.47 -2.32
CA ILE A 245 6.69 -11.10 -1.66
C ILE A 245 7.48 -10.12 -2.50
N LEU A 246 7.63 -10.39 -3.81
CA LEU A 246 8.33 -9.50 -4.74
C LEU A 246 7.63 -8.13 -4.88
N GLN A 247 6.30 -8.12 -4.89
CA GLN A 247 5.53 -6.88 -4.95
C GLN A 247 5.73 -6.03 -3.69
N ARG A 248 5.86 -6.65 -2.51
CA ARG A 248 6.17 -5.94 -1.25
C ARG A 248 7.58 -5.35 -1.26
N ALA A 249 8.54 -6.00 -1.91
CA ALA A 249 9.85 -5.40 -2.15
C ALA A 249 9.73 -4.13 -3.01
N GLY A 250 8.87 -4.12 -4.04
CA GLY A 250 8.55 -2.93 -4.85
C GLY A 250 7.81 -1.82 -4.07
N ASP A 251 7.10 -2.15 -3.00
CA ASP A 251 6.42 -1.16 -2.15
C ASP A 251 7.41 -0.22 -1.43
N HIS A 252 8.65 -0.66 -1.15
CA HIS A 252 9.71 0.20 -0.60
C HIS A 252 10.05 1.36 -1.53
N GLU A 253 10.09 1.11 -2.85
CA GLU A 253 10.35 2.17 -3.84
C GLU A 253 9.25 3.24 -3.85
N ARG A 254 7.99 2.84 -3.66
CA ARG A 254 6.86 3.78 -3.56
C ARG A 254 6.94 4.65 -2.31
N ILE A 255 7.32 4.06 -1.18
CA ILE A 255 7.53 4.81 0.07
C ILE A 255 8.71 5.77 -0.09
N ARG A 256 9.83 5.30 -0.66
CA ARG A 256 10.99 6.13 -0.95
C ARG A 256 10.62 7.32 -1.84
N SER A 257 9.96 7.06 -2.95
CA SER A 257 9.52 8.09 -3.90
C SER A 257 8.59 9.10 -3.24
N PHE A 258 7.65 8.65 -2.40
CA PHE A 258 6.78 9.54 -1.64
C PHE A 258 7.57 10.45 -0.71
N VAL A 259 8.46 9.91 0.10
CA VAL A 259 9.19 10.70 1.11
C VAL A 259 10.19 11.63 0.44
N MET A 260 10.98 11.13 -0.53
CA MET A 260 12.07 11.89 -1.13
C MET A 260 11.61 12.89 -2.19
N ASN A 261 10.74 12.47 -3.10
CA ASN A 261 10.37 13.31 -4.23
C ASN A 261 9.11 14.13 -3.91
N ASN A 262 8.08 13.50 -3.39
CA ASN A 262 6.78 14.16 -3.26
C ASN A 262 6.66 14.98 -1.97
N SER A 263 7.16 14.47 -0.82
CA SER A 263 7.06 15.21 0.45
C SER A 263 8.00 16.41 0.49
N LEU A 264 9.26 16.23 0.06
CA LEU A 264 10.20 17.34 -0.07
C LEU A 264 9.73 18.34 -1.12
N GLY A 265 9.33 17.86 -2.30
CA GLY A 265 8.78 18.72 -3.34
C GLY A 265 7.57 19.53 -2.86
N MET A 266 6.65 18.90 -2.11
CA MET A 266 5.51 19.59 -1.52
C MET A 266 5.91 20.67 -0.52
N PHE A 267 6.87 20.37 0.36
CA PHE A 267 7.36 21.34 1.33
C PHE A 267 7.91 22.60 0.65
N PHE A 268 8.68 22.43 -0.43
CA PHE A 268 9.20 23.56 -1.20
C PHE A 268 8.13 24.29 -1.99
N SER A 269 7.19 23.54 -2.55
CA SER A 269 6.05 24.12 -3.24
C SER A 269 5.23 25.03 -2.32
N ILE A 270 5.11 24.68 -1.04
CA ILE A 270 4.48 25.56 -0.04
C ILE A 270 5.28 26.85 0.13
N ILE A 271 6.61 26.79 0.27
CA ILE A 271 7.46 27.97 0.40
C ILE A 271 7.33 28.87 -0.84
N THR A 272 7.46 28.28 -2.03
CA THR A 272 7.31 28.99 -3.30
C THR A 272 5.92 29.62 -3.40
N PHE A 273 4.87 28.88 -3.06
CA PHE A 273 3.49 29.37 -3.07
C PHE A 273 3.32 30.57 -2.13
N VAL A 274 3.85 30.50 -0.92
CA VAL A 274 3.77 31.60 0.06
C VAL A 274 4.53 32.84 -0.44
N VAL A 275 5.77 32.66 -0.91
CA VAL A 275 6.60 33.78 -1.40
C VAL A 275 5.92 34.51 -2.57
N PHE A 276 5.51 33.75 -3.61
CA PHE A 276 4.87 34.34 -4.78
C PHE A 276 3.46 34.90 -4.49
N SER A 277 2.72 34.31 -3.55
CA SER A 277 1.44 34.84 -3.09
C SER A 277 1.60 36.16 -2.38
N ILE A 278 2.66 36.34 -1.56
CA ILE A 278 2.98 37.62 -0.91
C ILE A 278 3.34 38.67 -1.96
N ILE A 279 4.16 38.32 -2.96
CA ILE A 279 4.51 39.25 -4.04
C ILE A 279 3.25 39.66 -4.82
N LEU A 280 2.36 38.74 -5.10
CA LEU A 280 1.10 39.00 -5.80
C LEU A 280 0.19 39.96 -4.98
N LEU A 281 0.13 39.73 -3.65
CA LEU A 281 -0.63 40.59 -2.73
C LEU A 281 -0.07 42.03 -2.69
N ILE A 282 1.26 42.17 -2.73
CA ILE A 282 1.93 43.49 -2.79
C ILE A 282 1.62 44.23 -4.10
N TYR A 283 1.51 43.50 -5.21
CA TYR A 283 1.21 44.10 -6.51
C TYR A 283 -0.26 44.57 -6.58
N ASN A 284 -1.21 43.71 -6.23
CA ASN A 284 -2.62 44.07 -6.19
C ASN A 284 -3.42 43.01 -5.40
N SER A 285 -4.14 43.48 -4.37
CA SER A 285 -4.92 42.58 -3.50
C SER A 285 -6.05 41.84 -4.24
N MET A 286 -6.69 42.49 -5.22
CA MET A 286 -7.80 41.88 -5.97
C MET A 286 -7.30 40.73 -6.86
N ILE A 287 -6.15 40.90 -7.50
CA ILE A 287 -5.50 39.84 -8.29
C ILE A 287 -5.18 38.62 -7.41
N PHE A 288 -4.66 38.86 -6.20
CA PHE A 288 -4.40 37.82 -5.22
C PHE A 288 -5.66 37.06 -4.85
N PHE A 289 -6.78 37.74 -4.57
CA PHE A 289 -8.04 37.05 -4.22
C PHE A 289 -8.62 36.26 -5.38
N ILE A 290 -8.56 36.75 -6.63
CA ILE A 290 -8.98 36.00 -7.82
C ILE A 290 -8.15 34.72 -7.96
N PHE A 291 -6.83 34.82 -7.77
CA PHE A 291 -5.93 33.69 -7.84
C PHE A 291 -6.20 32.65 -6.74
N ILE A 292 -6.36 33.08 -5.48
CA ILE A 292 -6.65 32.18 -4.35
C ILE A 292 -8.02 31.48 -4.54
N ALA A 293 -9.04 32.22 -4.96
CA ALA A 293 -10.35 31.64 -5.24
C ALA A 293 -10.29 30.58 -6.36
N GLY A 294 -9.63 30.91 -7.48
CA GLY A 294 -9.43 29.99 -8.60
C GLY A 294 -8.64 28.73 -8.21
N SER A 295 -7.56 28.91 -7.44
CA SER A 295 -6.76 27.79 -6.90
C SER A 295 -7.56 26.93 -5.93
N GLY A 296 -8.43 27.54 -5.10
CA GLY A 296 -9.34 26.82 -4.21
C GLY A 296 -10.34 25.96 -4.99
N ILE A 297 -10.95 26.49 -6.05
CA ILE A 297 -11.86 25.74 -6.92
C ILE A 297 -11.11 24.60 -7.62
N TYR A 298 -9.90 24.84 -8.11
CA TYR A 298 -9.03 23.83 -8.72
C TYR A 298 -8.76 22.65 -7.75
N VAL A 299 -8.35 22.95 -6.53
CA VAL A 299 -8.10 21.95 -5.51
C VAL A 299 -9.38 21.18 -5.15
N ALA A 300 -10.50 21.89 -4.95
CA ALA A 300 -11.80 21.26 -4.67
C ALA A 300 -12.23 20.30 -5.80
N TRP A 301 -12.03 20.69 -7.06
CA TRP A 301 -12.27 19.82 -8.21
C TRP A 301 -11.51 18.51 -8.13
N ILE A 302 -10.23 18.57 -7.80
CA ILE A 302 -9.39 17.37 -7.69
C ILE A 302 -9.84 16.45 -6.56
N PHE A 303 -10.26 17.01 -5.42
CA PHE A 303 -10.77 16.24 -4.30
C PHE A 303 -11.97 15.34 -4.65
N THR A 304 -12.81 15.77 -5.61
CA THR A 304 -13.98 14.98 -6.03
C THR A 304 -13.60 13.62 -6.63
N PHE A 305 -12.40 13.51 -7.22
CA PHE A 305 -11.93 12.28 -7.88
C PHE A 305 -11.17 11.31 -6.96
N LEU A 306 -10.72 11.75 -5.78
CA LEU A 306 -9.86 10.94 -4.90
C LEU A 306 -10.52 9.63 -4.45
N SER A 307 -11.82 9.66 -4.14
CA SER A 307 -12.56 8.47 -3.69
C SER A 307 -12.72 7.42 -4.82
N ILE A 308 -12.92 7.90 -6.06
CA ILE A 308 -13.07 7.04 -7.24
C ILE A 308 -11.71 6.42 -7.59
N ARG A 309 -10.64 7.23 -7.58
CA ARG A 309 -9.27 6.75 -7.81
C ARG A 309 -8.89 5.66 -6.82
N LYS A 310 -9.18 5.84 -5.53
CA LYS A 310 -8.88 4.84 -4.52
C LYS A 310 -9.43 3.45 -4.86
N LYS A 311 -10.66 3.37 -5.40
CA LYS A 311 -11.26 2.09 -5.81
C LYS A 311 -10.53 1.48 -7.00
N LEU A 312 -10.22 2.29 -8.01
CA LEU A 312 -9.50 1.83 -9.21
C LEU A 312 -8.08 1.38 -8.89
N ASP A 313 -7.41 2.05 -7.96
CA ASP A 313 -6.06 1.69 -7.53
C ASP A 313 -6.03 0.30 -6.85
N TRP A 314 -7.04 -0.02 -6.03
CA TRP A 314 -7.18 -1.34 -5.44
C TRP A 314 -7.42 -2.43 -6.50
N GLU A 315 -8.31 -2.17 -7.46
CA GLU A 315 -8.60 -3.10 -8.56
C GLU A 315 -7.36 -3.32 -9.46
N TYR A 316 -6.64 -2.23 -9.77
CA TYR A 316 -5.38 -2.28 -10.53
C TYR A 316 -4.32 -3.10 -9.80
N PHE A 317 -4.21 -2.89 -8.51
CA PHE A 317 -3.26 -3.59 -7.66
C PHE A 317 -3.50 -5.10 -7.64
N GLU A 318 -4.76 -5.52 -7.45
CA GLU A 318 -5.16 -6.94 -7.47
C GLU A 318 -4.85 -7.60 -8.81
N LEU A 319 -5.21 -6.94 -9.92
CA LEU A 319 -4.96 -7.47 -11.26
C LEU A 319 -3.46 -7.56 -11.58
N ASN A 320 -2.69 -6.58 -11.12
CA ASN A 320 -1.24 -6.57 -11.34
C ASN A 320 -0.53 -7.66 -10.53
N ALA A 321 -0.98 -7.93 -9.31
CA ALA A 321 -0.49 -9.05 -8.51
C ALA A 321 -0.77 -10.40 -9.19
N LYS A 322 -1.99 -10.58 -9.73
CA LYS A 322 -2.35 -11.78 -10.49
C LYS A 322 -1.49 -11.94 -11.75
N ASN A 323 -1.25 -10.85 -12.48
CA ASN A 323 -0.39 -10.86 -13.65
C ASN A 323 1.04 -11.28 -13.30
N GLN A 324 1.60 -10.73 -12.24
CA GLN A 324 2.96 -11.05 -11.79
C GLN A 324 3.08 -12.49 -11.30
N SER A 325 2.12 -12.96 -10.52
CA SER A 325 2.08 -14.37 -10.09
C SER A 325 1.96 -15.33 -11.27
N TYR A 326 1.20 -14.96 -12.30
CA TYR A 326 1.04 -15.77 -13.51
C TYR A 326 2.36 -15.88 -14.31
N TRP A 327 3.14 -14.80 -14.38
CA TRP A 327 4.47 -14.84 -14.99
C TRP A 327 5.41 -15.77 -14.24
N VAL A 328 5.48 -15.65 -12.92
CA VAL A 328 6.33 -16.50 -12.07
C VAL A 328 5.93 -17.97 -12.25
N GLU A 329 4.65 -18.30 -12.11
CA GLU A 329 4.12 -19.66 -12.30
C GLU A 329 4.47 -20.23 -13.68
N THR A 330 4.33 -19.41 -14.73
CA THR A 330 4.60 -19.86 -16.10
C THR A 330 6.08 -20.15 -16.33
N ILE A 331 6.98 -19.33 -15.76
CA ILE A 331 8.43 -19.51 -15.88
C ILE A 331 8.89 -20.71 -15.04
N GLU A 332 8.40 -20.85 -13.80
CA GLU A 332 8.76 -21.97 -12.93
C GLU A 332 8.34 -23.31 -13.50
N ASN A 333 7.19 -23.38 -14.17
CA ASN A 333 6.65 -24.62 -14.73
C ASN A 333 6.85 -24.76 -16.24
N VAL A 334 7.83 -24.05 -16.84
CA VAL A 334 8.04 -24.06 -18.30
C VAL A 334 8.28 -25.46 -18.87
N GLN A 335 8.95 -26.33 -18.13
CA GLN A 335 9.19 -27.73 -18.56
C GLN A 335 7.89 -28.51 -18.69
N GLU A 336 7.00 -28.43 -17.70
CA GLU A 336 5.70 -29.10 -17.72
C GLU A 336 4.79 -28.56 -18.82
N ILE A 337 4.83 -27.23 -19.04
CA ILE A 337 4.08 -26.58 -20.11
C ILE A 337 4.54 -27.13 -21.48
N LYS A 338 5.87 -27.26 -21.69
CA LYS A 338 6.46 -27.79 -22.91
C LYS A 338 6.13 -29.26 -23.14
N ILE A 339 6.25 -30.10 -22.10
CA ILE A 339 5.98 -31.54 -22.20
C ILE A 339 4.51 -31.80 -22.56
N ASN A 340 3.59 -30.96 -22.03
CA ASN A 340 2.16 -31.15 -22.25
C ASN A 340 1.60 -30.32 -23.43
N ASN A 341 2.42 -29.58 -24.17
CA ASN A 341 2.01 -28.68 -25.25
C ASN A 341 0.91 -27.68 -24.83
N TYR A 342 1.07 -27.08 -23.63
CA TYR A 342 0.08 -26.15 -23.06
C TYR A 342 0.42 -24.65 -23.29
N GLU A 343 1.33 -24.33 -24.21
CA GLU A 343 1.77 -22.97 -24.48
C GLU A 343 0.63 -22.05 -24.88
N ASP A 344 -0.23 -22.47 -25.80
CA ASP A 344 -1.36 -21.69 -26.25
C ASP A 344 -2.40 -21.49 -25.15
N LEU A 345 -2.68 -22.50 -24.36
CA LEU A 345 -3.61 -22.39 -23.24
C LEU A 345 -3.11 -21.39 -22.19
N LYS A 346 -1.81 -21.42 -21.87
CA LYS A 346 -1.20 -20.48 -20.94
C LYS A 346 -1.21 -19.07 -21.54
N ARG A 347 -0.92 -18.90 -22.83
CA ARG A 347 -1.01 -17.60 -23.50
C ARG A 347 -2.43 -17.02 -23.43
N TRP A 348 -3.45 -17.78 -23.75
CA TRP A 348 -4.84 -17.32 -23.70
C TRP A 348 -5.29 -16.93 -22.29
N LYS A 349 -4.88 -17.67 -21.26
CA LYS A 349 -5.14 -17.29 -19.88
C LYS A 349 -4.49 -15.96 -19.50
N TRP A 350 -3.25 -15.75 -19.95
CA TRP A 350 -2.57 -14.47 -19.75
C TRP A 350 -3.24 -13.33 -20.52
N GLU A 351 -3.62 -13.56 -21.77
CA GLU A 351 -4.35 -12.57 -22.59
C GLU A 351 -5.68 -12.17 -21.94
N ALA A 352 -6.37 -13.10 -21.29
CA ALA A 352 -7.58 -12.81 -20.52
C ALA A 352 -7.32 -11.87 -19.32
N ILE A 353 -6.16 -12.02 -18.64
CA ILE A 353 -5.72 -11.10 -17.59
C ILE A 353 -5.42 -9.74 -18.21
N GLN A 354 -4.69 -9.67 -19.33
CA GLN A 354 -4.38 -8.43 -20.03
C GLN A 354 -5.64 -7.70 -20.50
N ALA A 355 -6.64 -8.42 -21.00
CA ALA A 355 -7.92 -7.83 -21.40
C ALA A 355 -8.68 -7.19 -20.22
N ARG A 356 -8.53 -7.74 -18.99
CA ARG A 356 -9.08 -7.10 -17.77
C ARG A 356 -8.30 -5.85 -17.39
N ILE A 357 -6.96 -5.92 -17.42
CA ILE A 357 -6.08 -4.78 -17.16
C ILE A 357 -6.36 -3.65 -18.17
N TYR A 358 -6.51 -3.97 -19.44
CA TYR A 358 -6.84 -2.99 -20.48
C TYR A 358 -8.17 -2.28 -20.20
N ARG A 359 -9.23 -3.03 -19.87
CA ARG A 359 -10.53 -2.44 -19.51
C ARG A 359 -10.44 -1.51 -18.29
N LEU A 360 -9.63 -1.89 -17.31
CA LEU A 360 -9.38 -1.06 -16.14
C LEU A 360 -8.60 0.21 -16.51
N ASN A 361 -7.55 0.07 -17.32
CA ASN A 361 -6.76 1.21 -17.81
C ASN A 361 -7.62 2.20 -18.60
N LEU A 362 -8.60 1.73 -19.38
CA LEU A 362 -9.57 2.62 -20.05
C LEU A 362 -10.43 3.40 -19.03
N LYS A 363 -10.88 2.76 -17.94
CA LYS A 363 -11.60 3.47 -16.86
C LYS A 363 -10.71 4.51 -16.19
N VAL A 364 -9.48 4.14 -15.87
CA VAL A 364 -8.48 5.06 -15.28
C VAL A 364 -8.22 6.23 -16.20
N LEU A 365 -8.01 5.97 -17.51
CA LEU A 365 -7.78 7.02 -18.52
C LEU A 365 -8.96 8.00 -18.58
N LYS A 366 -10.20 7.50 -18.63
CA LYS A 366 -11.40 8.36 -18.65
C LYS A 366 -11.46 9.28 -17.45
N ILE A 367 -11.18 8.77 -16.25
CA ILE A 367 -11.19 9.55 -15.01
C ILE A 367 -10.04 10.54 -14.98
N ASN A 368 -8.83 10.13 -15.41
CA ASN A 368 -7.68 11.02 -15.51
C ASN A 368 -7.94 12.17 -16.48
N ASN A 369 -8.51 11.87 -17.66
CA ASN A 369 -8.85 12.88 -18.64
C ASN A 369 -9.93 13.84 -18.12
N ALA A 370 -11.00 13.34 -17.50
CA ALA A 370 -12.04 14.18 -16.91
C ALA A 370 -11.47 15.11 -15.83
N GLN A 371 -10.62 14.58 -14.95
CA GLN A 371 -9.96 15.36 -13.90
C GLN A 371 -9.01 16.40 -14.51
N SER A 372 -8.14 16.00 -15.46
CA SER A 372 -7.14 16.88 -16.07
C SER A 372 -7.77 17.99 -16.91
N LEU A 373 -8.76 17.65 -17.75
CA LEU A 373 -9.44 18.64 -18.58
C LEU A 373 -10.21 19.66 -17.74
N GLY A 374 -10.93 19.19 -16.70
CA GLY A 374 -11.61 20.10 -15.78
C GLY A 374 -10.65 20.99 -15.00
N ALA A 375 -9.54 20.45 -14.52
CA ALA A 375 -8.49 21.19 -13.84
C ALA A 375 -7.85 22.25 -14.77
N GLN A 376 -7.54 21.86 -16.02
CA GLN A 376 -7.00 22.77 -17.03
C GLN A 376 -7.98 23.88 -17.38
N PHE A 377 -9.27 23.55 -17.52
CA PHE A 377 -10.31 24.54 -17.79
C PHE A 377 -10.41 25.57 -16.66
N ILE A 378 -10.44 25.13 -15.39
CA ILE A 378 -10.48 26.01 -14.22
C ILE A 378 -9.26 26.93 -14.20
N ASN A 379 -8.06 26.38 -14.44
CA ASN A 379 -6.82 27.15 -14.48
C ASN A 379 -6.82 28.17 -15.62
N SER A 380 -7.30 27.80 -16.81
CA SER A 380 -7.42 28.71 -17.94
C SER A 380 -8.41 29.85 -17.68
N MET A 381 -9.57 29.54 -17.07
CA MET A 381 -10.56 30.55 -16.68
C MET A 381 -9.98 31.53 -15.64
N MET A 382 -9.26 31.02 -14.65
CA MET A 382 -8.56 31.87 -13.68
C MET A 382 -7.55 32.79 -14.35
N ASN A 383 -6.72 32.26 -15.26
CA ASN A 383 -5.73 33.07 -16.00
C ASN A 383 -6.39 34.15 -16.86
N ILE A 384 -7.49 33.81 -17.55
CA ILE A 384 -8.27 34.80 -18.32
C ILE A 384 -8.83 35.87 -17.40
N ALA A 385 -9.46 35.51 -16.28
CA ALA A 385 -10.04 36.46 -15.34
C ALA A 385 -8.97 37.44 -14.80
N VAL A 386 -7.80 36.91 -14.41
CA VAL A 386 -6.67 37.74 -13.96
C VAL A 386 -6.18 38.67 -15.08
N THR A 387 -6.01 38.14 -16.30
CA THR A 387 -5.53 38.95 -17.43
C THR A 387 -6.49 40.10 -17.75
N PHE A 388 -7.80 39.83 -17.79
CA PHE A 388 -8.80 40.86 -18.02
C PHE A 388 -8.81 41.90 -16.92
N TYR A 389 -8.76 41.48 -15.64
CA TYR A 389 -8.70 42.42 -14.53
C TYR A 389 -7.43 43.27 -14.58
N CYS A 390 -6.25 42.67 -14.86
CA CYS A 390 -5.01 43.41 -15.03
C CYS A 390 -5.10 44.44 -16.16
N ALA A 391 -5.69 44.09 -17.30
CA ALA A 391 -5.86 44.98 -18.43
C ALA A 391 -6.71 46.21 -18.06
N ILE A 392 -7.82 46.00 -17.34
CA ILE A 392 -8.68 47.10 -16.84
C ILE A 392 -7.90 47.96 -15.83
N ALA A 393 -7.17 47.35 -14.91
CA ALA A 393 -6.39 48.08 -13.91
C ALA A 393 -5.24 48.89 -14.53
N VAL A 394 -4.65 48.42 -15.65
CA VAL A 394 -3.66 49.21 -16.41
C VAL A 394 -4.32 50.41 -17.08
N ILE A 395 -5.50 50.26 -17.69
CA ILE A 395 -6.24 51.36 -18.33
C ILE A 395 -6.62 52.43 -17.29
N ASN A 396 -7.03 51.99 -16.09
CA ASN A 396 -7.39 52.89 -14.99
C ASN A 396 -6.17 53.57 -14.34
N GLY A 397 -4.94 53.12 -14.65
CA GLY A 397 -3.71 53.64 -14.05
C GLY A 397 -3.39 53.07 -12.66
N ASP A 398 -4.12 52.05 -12.19
CA ASP A 398 -3.90 51.41 -10.87
C ASP A 398 -2.61 50.60 -10.83
N ILE A 399 -2.22 50.01 -11.96
CA ILE A 399 -0.99 49.21 -12.13
C ILE A 399 -0.29 49.57 -13.45
N THR A 400 1.03 49.33 -13.52
CA THR A 400 1.80 49.49 -14.75
C THR A 400 1.67 48.29 -15.68
N PHE A 401 1.98 48.46 -16.97
CA PHE A 401 2.02 47.38 -17.93
C PHE A 401 3.07 46.31 -17.54
N GLY A 402 4.20 46.72 -16.97
CA GLY A 402 5.21 45.82 -16.44
C GLY A 402 4.71 44.99 -15.27
N VAL A 403 3.85 45.52 -14.39
CA VAL A 403 3.18 44.75 -13.32
C VAL A 403 2.24 43.72 -13.91
N MET A 404 1.48 44.04 -14.96
CA MET A 404 0.62 43.08 -15.65
C MET A 404 1.42 41.86 -16.17
N ILE A 405 2.52 42.08 -16.88
CA ILE A 405 3.38 41.00 -17.40
C ILE A 405 4.05 40.22 -16.27
N SER A 406 4.54 40.92 -15.24
CA SER A 406 5.11 40.29 -14.04
C SER A 406 4.08 39.37 -13.31
N THR A 407 2.82 39.83 -13.24
CA THR A 407 1.72 39.04 -12.67
C THR A 407 1.50 37.74 -13.44
N GLN A 408 1.50 37.78 -14.79
CA GLN A 408 1.38 36.58 -15.61
C GLN A 408 2.54 35.60 -15.34
N PHE A 409 3.76 36.13 -15.18
CA PHE A 409 4.92 35.31 -14.83
C PHE A 409 4.76 34.66 -13.46
N ILE A 410 4.29 35.39 -12.44
CA ILE A 410 4.05 34.89 -11.08
C ILE A 410 2.99 33.79 -11.10
N ILE A 411 1.88 33.97 -11.82
CA ILE A 411 0.83 32.93 -11.92
C ILE A 411 1.38 31.67 -12.60
N GLY A 412 2.21 31.82 -13.64
CA GLY A 412 2.93 30.70 -14.24
C GLY A 412 3.77 29.92 -13.23
N MET A 413 4.50 30.63 -12.36
CA MET A 413 5.30 30.01 -11.28
C MET A 413 4.44 29.35 -10.19
N LEU A 414 3.25 29.85 -9.91
CA LEU A 414 2.33 29.30 -8.90
C LEU A 414 1.58 28.05 -9.37
N ASN A 415 1.50 27.79 -10.67
CA ASN A 415 0.88 26.59 -11.20
C ASN A 415 1.64 25.31 -10.78
N GLY A 416 2.97 25.36 -10.69
CA GLY A 416 3.81 24.26 -10.23
C GLY A 416 3.47 23.78 -8.82
N PRO A 417 3.50 24.64 -7.80
CA PRO A 417 3.08 24.35 -6.43
C PRO A 417 1.69 23.71 -6.32
N VAL A 418 0.72 24.22 -7.06
CA VAL A 418 -0.65 23.68 -7.04
C VAL A 418 -0.71 22.26 -7.63
N ALA A 419 -0.01 22.01 -8.74
CA ALA A 419 0.12 20.68 -9.32
C ALA A 419 0.86 19.69 -8.40
N GLN A 420 1.89 20.18 -7.68
CA GLN A 420 2.66 19.38 -6.72
C GLN A 420 1.80 18.93 -5.53
N LEU A 421 0.87 19.76 -5.06
CA LEU A 421 -0.08 19.38 -4.01
C LEU A 421 -0.91 18.18 -4.43
N VAL A 422 -1.38 18.14 -5.67
CA VAL A 422 -2.13 17.01 -6.22
C VAL A 422 -1.29 15.75 -6.29
N SER A 423 -0.09 15.86 -6.82
CA SER A 423 0.87 14.75 -6.90
C SER A 423 1.21 14.20 -5.51
N PHE A 424 1.42 15.07 -4.53
CA PHE A 424 1.65 14.71 -3.15
C PHE A 424 0.48 13.90 -2.56
N MET A 425 -0.76 14.35 -2.78
CA MET A 425 -1.94 13.64 -2.25
C MET A 425 -2.10 12.25 -2.83
N GLN A 426 -1.87 12.09 -4.14
CA GLN A 426 -1.91 10.78 -4.81
C GLN A 426 -0.80 9.86 -4.28
N SER A 427 0.42 10.36 -4.22
CA SER A 427 1.57 9.59 -3.73
C SER A 427 1.45 9.23 -2.26
N ALA A 428 0.87 10.11 -1.42
CA ALA A 428 0.58 9.83 -0.01
C ALA A 428 -0.40 8.66 0.14
N GLN A 429 -1.40 8.58 -0.74
CA GLN A 429 -2.35 7.47 -0.74
C GLN A 429 -1.67 6.15 -1.10
N TYR A 430 -0.83 6.11 -2.14
CA TYR A 430 -0.05 4.92 -2.52
C TYR A 430 0.93 4.52 -1.41
N ALA A 431 1.68 5.47 -0.89
CA ALA A 431 2.64 5.22 0.19
C ALA A 431 1.96 4.66 1.44
N LYS A 432 0.77 5.15 1.80
CA LYS A 432 -0.01 4.62 2.93
C LYS A 432 -0.38 3.15 2.74
N ILE A 433 -0.78 2.74 1.54
CA ILE A 433 -1.13 1.35 1.23
C ILE A 433 0.13 0.48 1.29
N SER A 434 1.20 0.90 0.62
CA SER A 434 2.49 0.20 0.62
C SER A 434 3.06 0.07 2.03
N PHE A 435 2.97 1.11 2.83
CA PHE A 435 3.40 1.10 4.22
C PHE A 435 2.63 0.10 5.08
N MET A 436 1.30 0.05 4.98
CA MET A 436 0.50 -0.94 5.72
C MET A 436 0.90 -2.37 5.38
N ARG A 437 1.24 -2.65 4.12
CA ARG A 437 1.64 -3.98 3.64
C ARG A 437 3.04 -4.40 4.11
N ILE A 438 4.00 -3.47 4.09
CA ILE A 438 5.34 -3.72 4.62
C ILE A 438 5.27 -3.94 6.12
N ASN A 439 4.48 -3.13 6.83
CA ASN A 439 4.32 -3.26 8.27
C ASN A 439 3.70 -4.61 8.68
N GLU A 440 2.84 -5.21 7.85
CA GLU A 440 2.35 -6.57 8.09
C GLU A 440 3.51 -7.58 8.22
N ILE A 441 4.57 -7.46 7.42
CA ILE A 441 5.74 -8.35 7.49
C ILE A 441 6.58 -8.07 8.75
N HIS A 442 6.82 -6.80 9.05
CA HIS A 442 7.60 -6.42 10.23
C HIS A 442 6.96 -6.83 11.55
N GLN A 443 5.63 -6.96 11.59
CA GLN A 443 4.88 -7.42 12.77
C GLN A 443 4.85 -8.93 12.96
N LEU A 444 5.26 -9.71 11.94
CA LEU A 444 5.37 -11.16 12.09
C LEU A 444 6.47 -11.50 13.10
N LYS A 445 6.21 -12.53 13.90
CA LYS A 445 7.21 -13.04 14.83
C LYS A 445 8.38 -13.64 14.06
N ASP A 446 9.59 -13.38 14.53
CA ASP A 446 10.78 -14.03 14.01
C ASP A 446 10.76 -15.52 14.41
N GLU A 447 11.45 -16.35 13.66
CA GLU A 447 11.56 -17.78 13.97
C GLU A 447 12.18 -17.99 15.35
N ASP A 448 13.15 -17.17 15.73
CA ASP A 448 13.83 -17.21 17.01
C ASP A 448 13.00 -16.69 18.18
N ASP A 449 12.04 -15.78 17.96
CA ASP A 449 11.15 -15.25 19.01
C ASP A 449 10.19 -16.31 19.59
N SER A 450 9.99 -17.40 18.86
CA SER A 450 9.21 -18.55 19.33
C SER A 450 10.00 -19.47 20.27
N SER A 451 11.30 -19.26 20.39
CA SER A 451 12.15 -19.97 21.35
C SER A 451 12.12 -19.27 22.70
N PRO A 452 11.90 -19.96 23.82
CA PRO A 452 12.13 -19.37 25.12
C PRO A 452 13.56 -18.85 25.15
N VAL A 453 13.74 -17.64 25.72
CA VAL A 453 15.03 -16.96 25.83
C VAL A 453 16.07 -17.94 26.38
N VAL A 454 16.84 -18.50 25.47
CA VAL A 454 17.98 -19.35 25.88
C VAL A 454 19.06 -18.38 26.33
N SER A 455 19.31 -18.36 27.61
CA SER A 455 20.50 -17.70 28.16
C SER A 455 21.73 -18.24 27.42
N ASN A 456 22.62 -17.36 26.97
CA ASN A 456 23.83 -17.61 26.18
C ASN A 456 24.85 -18.62 26.78
N SER A 457 24.43 -19.51 27.65
CA SER A 457 25.28 -20.47 28.39
C SER A 457 24.83 -21.93 28.34
N LEU A 458 23.85 -22.29 27.48
CA LEU A 458 23.46 -23.69 27.35
C LEU A 458 24.49 -24.45 26.49
N SER A 459 25.37 -25.19 27.17
CA SER A 459 26.21 -26.21 26.51
C SER A 459 25.29 -27.27 25.90
N LEU A 460 25.51 -27.61 24.62
CA LEU A 460 24.81 -28.72 23.97
C LEU A 460 24.95 -29.99 24.82
N PRO A 461 23.90 -30.83 24.90
CA PRO A 461 23.95 -32.06 25.67
C PRO A 461 25.08 -32.97 25.17
N LEU A 462 25.67 -33.71 26.09
CA LEU A 462 26.76 -34.68 25.78
C LEU A 462 26.28 -35.76 24.81
N ASP A 463 25.06 -36.24 25.01
CA ASP A 463 24.36 -37.10 24.06
C ASP A 463 23.64 -36.24 23.01
N LYS A 464 24.13 -36.30 21.78
CA LYS A 464 23.52 -35.61 20.63
C LYS A 464 22.61 -36.53 19.80
N SER A 465 22.15 -37.63 20.37
CA SER A 465 21.11 -38.48 19.77
C SER A 465 19.77 -37.74 19.77
N LEU A 466 18.98 -37.89 18.70
CA LEU A 466 17.66 -37.29 18.61
C LEU A 466 16.60 -38.29 19.06
N TYR A 467 15.69 -37.85 19.90
CA TYR A 467 14.59 -38.64 20.41
C TYR A 467 13.26 -37.95 20.03
N LEU A 468 12.40 -38.69 19.33
CA LEU A 468 11.03 -38.27 19.09
C LEU A 468 10.16 -39.03 20.09
N LYS A 469 9.33 -38.31 20.86
CA LYS A 469 8.43 -38.89 21.87
C LYS A 469 6.99 -38.56 21.51
N ASN A 470 6.26 -39.58 21.03
CA ASN A 470 4.84 -39.48 20.65
C ASN A 470 4.53 -38.32 19.71
N VAL A 471 5.41 -38.05 18.75
CA VAL A 471 5.29 -36.95 17.82
C VAL A 471 4.15 -37.18 16.84
N SER A 472 3.20 -36.24 16.82
CA SER A 472 2.15 -36.17 15.81
C SER A 472 2.17 -34.81 15.13
N PHE A 473 1.88 -34.76 13.84
CA PHE A 473 1.95 -33.53 13.06
C PHE A 473 0.90 -33.42 11.98
N GLN A 474 0.37 -32.22 11.79
CA GLN A 474 -0.51 -31.81 10.70
C GLN A 474 -0.10 -30.41 10.21
N TYR A 475 -0.17 -30.17 8.89
CA TYR A 475 0.24 -28.89 8.29
C TYR A 475 -0.72 -27.74 8.61
N SER A 476 -1.99 -28.04 8.84
CA SER A 476 -2.98 -27.07 9.34
C SER A 476 -3.89 -27.75 10.37
N ARG A 477 -4.54 -26.97 11.23
CA ARG A 477 -5.37 -27.49 12.34
C ARG A 477 -6.49 -28.42 11.90
N ASN A 478 -6.98 -28.22 10.68
CA ASN A 478 -8.10 -28.99 10.13
C ASN A 478 -7.65 -30.02 9.09
N ALA A 479 -6.35 -30.13 8.80
CA ALA A 479 -5.80 -31.15 7.94
C ALA A 479 -5.68 -32.49 8.69
N PRO A 480 -5.75 -33.61 8.01
CA PRO A 480 -5.48 -34.92 8.64
C PRO A 480 -4.04 -34.96 9.17
N LEU A 481 -3.85 -35.70 10.26
CA LEU A 481 -2.52 -35.97 10.80
C LEU A 481 -1.67 -36.69 9.76
N VAL A 482 -0.56 -36.09 9.35
CA VAL A 482 0.43 -36.68 8.43
C VAL A 482 1.34 -37.66 9.18
N LEU A 483 1.72 -37.32 10.41
CA LEU A 483 2.44 -38.18 11.32
C LEU A 483 1.58 -38.45 12.55
N LYS A 484 1.54 -39.69 13.02
CA LYS A 484 0.70 -40.13 14.14
C LYS A 484 1.55 -40.92 15.15
N ASN A 485 1.71 -40.37 16.36
CA ASN A 485 2.37 -40.99 17.49
C ASN A 485 3.75 -41.61 17.17
N ILE A 486 4.59 -40.91 16.44
CA ILE A 486 5.92 -41.39 16.09
C ILE A 486 6.83 -41.33 17.31
N THR A 487 7.38 -42.48 17.68
CA THR A 487 8.41 -42.61 18.71
C THR A 487 9.63 -43.26 18.07
N LEU A 488 10.74 -42.55 18.03
CA LEU A 488 11.94 -42.93 17.30
C LEU A 488 13.19 -42.39 17.98
N GLN A 489 14.27 -43.18 17.99
CA GLN A 489 15.60 -42.72 18.39
C GLN A 489 16.52 -42.72 17.16
N ILE A 490 17.22 -41.60 16.94
CA ILE A 490 18.25 -41.48 15.91
C ILE A 490 19.59 -41.33 16.65
N PRO A 491 20.43 -42.39 16.67
CA PRO A 491 21.65 -42.38 17.46
C PRO A 491 22.74 -41.49 16.85
N LYS A 492 23.46 -40.81 17.71
CA LYS A 492 24.63 -39.96 17.33
C LYS A 492 25.66 -40.79 16.55
N GLY A 493 26.19 -40.22 15.46
CA GLY A 493 27.29 -40.78 14.70
C GLY A 493 26.95 -41.99 13.85
N LYS A 494 25.66 -42.32 13.73
CA LYS A 494 25.19 -43.42 12.85
C LYS A 494 24.33 -42.88 11.70
N VAL A 495 24.29 -43.62 10.60
CA VAL A 495 23.37 -43.32 9.49
C VAL A 495 22.05 -44.03 9.76
N THR A 496 20.96 -43.29 9.74
CA THR A 496 19.59 -43.80 9.88
C THR A 496 18.86 -43.62 8.56
N ALA A 497 18.38 -44.70 7.94
CA ALA A 497 17.59 -44.69 6.73
C ALA A 497 16.09 -44.66 7.07
N ILE A 498 15.31 -43.75 6.48
CA ILE A 498 13.86 -43.66 6.59
C ILE A 498 13.27 -44.22 5.28
N VAL A 499 12.59 -45.37 5.34
CA VAL A 499 12.05 -46.06 4.18
C VAL A 499 10.51 -46.15 4.31
N GLY A 500 9.81 -46.09 3.21
CA GLY A 500 8.35 -46.20 3.16
C GLY A 500 7.78 -45.72 1.82
N ASP A 501 6.49 -45.91 1.60
CA ASP A 501 5.80 -45.50 0.37
C ASP A 501 5.81 -44.00 0.11
N SER A 502 5.56 -43.60 -1.15
CA SER A 502 5.42 -42.20 -1.48
C SER A 502 4.21 -41.62 -0.72
N GLY A 503 4.39 -40.43 -0.10
CA GLY A 503 3.32 -39.78 0.67
C GLY A 503 3.17 -40.25 2.13
N CYS A 504 3.95 -41.23 2.63
CA CYS A 504 3.85 -41.70 4.02
C CYS A 504 4.44 -40.74 5.09
N GLY A 505 4.90 -39.53 4.72
CA GLY A 505 5.36 -38.51 5.65
C GLY A 505 6.87 -38.44 5.88
N LYS A 506 7.73 -39.13 5.07
CA LYS A 506 9.20 -39.09 5.21
C LYS A 506 9.78 -37.65 5.19
N SER A 507 9.39 -36.86 4.19
CA SER A 507 9.85 -35.47 4.05
C SER A 507 9.30 -34.60 5.19
N THR A 508 8.11 -34.88 5.68
CA THR A 508 7.52 -34.19 6.83
C THR A 508 8.30 -34.47 8.11
N LEU A 509 8.71 -35.73 8.32
CA LEU A 509 9.56 -36.08 9.45
C LEU A 509 10.92 -35.38 9.40
N LEU A 510 11.55 -35.31 8.22
CA LEU A 510 12.80 -34.53 8.05
C LEU A 510 12.62 -33.05 8.34
N LYS A 511 11.51 -32.45 7.89
CA LYS A 511 11.21 -31.04 8.17
C LYS A 511 11.03 -30.78 9.66
N LEU A 512 10.46 -31.69 10.42
CA LEU A 512 10.35 -31.60 11.88
C LEU A 512 11.71 -31.75 12.57
N LEU A 513 12.55 -32.71 12.13
CA LEU A 513 13.89 -32.90 12.66
C LEU A 513 14.80 -31.69 12.41
N LEU A 514 14.62 -31.00 11.27
CA LEU A 514 15.31 -29.75 10.93
C LEU A 514 14.70 -28.51 11.59
N ARG A 515 13.67 -28.69 12.44
CA ARG A 515 12.94 -27.60 13.11
C ARG A 515 12.30 -26.60 12.15
N LEU A 516 12.09 -26.94 10.88
CA LEU A 516 11.34 -26.11 9.94
C LEU A 516 9.85 -26.03 10.29
N TYR A 517 9.36 -27.01 11.04
CA TYR A 517 8.03 -27.08 11.63
C TYR A 517 8.10 -27.55 13.07
N MET A 518 7.13 -27.12 13.88
CA MET A 518 6.94 -27.60 15.23
C MET A 518 5.95 -28.77 15.25
N PRO A 519 6.15 -29.81 16.07
CA PRO A 519 5.18 -30.91 16.21
C PRO A 519 3.85 -30.37 16.78
N SER A 520 2.71 -30.91 16.28
CA SER A 520 1.38 -30.56 16.81
C SER A 520 1.16 -31.16 18.21
N TYR A 521 1.71 -32.35 18.43
CA TYR A 521 1.70 -33.07 19.70
C TYR A 521 3.01 -33.83 19.87
N GLY A 522 3.40 -34.07 21.15
CA GLY A 522 4.65 -34.74 21.48
C GLY A 522 5.85 -33.76 21.47
N GLU A 523 7.04 -34.29 21.61
CA GLU A 523 8.28 -33.50 21.69
C GLU A 523 9.43 -34.16 20.93
N ILE A 524 10.36 -33.32 20.45
CA ILE A 524 11.63 -33.75 19.85
C ILE A 524 12.74 -33.26 20.77
N CYS A 525 13.59 -34.20 21.21
CA CYS A 525 14.68 -33.91 22.13
C CYS A 525 16.03 -34.27 21.50
N MET A 526 17.08 -33.50 21.83
CA MET A 526 18.47 -33.84 21.63
C MET A 526 19.07 -34.23 22.99
N GLY A 527 19.36 -35.52 23.19
CA GLY A 527 19.60 -36.03 24.52
C GLY A 527 18.42 -35.74 25.45
N ASP A 528 18.67 -35.05 26.56
CA ASP A 528 17.63 -34.69 27.54
C ASP A 528 17.01 -33.31 27.28
N MET A 529 17.49 -32.57 26.28
CA MET A 529 17.01 -31.22 25.97
C MET A 529 15.99 -31.22 24.86
N ASN A 530 14.86 -30.54 25.06
CA ASN A 530 13.88 -30.30 24.01
C ASN A 530 14.49 -29.39 22.92
N VAL A 531 14.41 -29.79 21.66
CA VAL A 531 14.94 -29.07 20.50
C VAL A 531 14.35 -27.65 20.38
N ASN A 532 13.15 -27.42 20.93
CA ASN A 532 12.55 -26.09 20.98
C ASN A 532 13.27 -25.13 21.94
N ASN A 533 14.09 -25.65 22.82
CA ASN A 533 14.86 -24.88 23.82
C ASN A 533 16.34 -24.74 23.44
N ILE A 534 16.74 -25.28 22.31
CA ILE A 534 18.07 -25.16 21.71
C ILE A 534 18.00 -24.14 20.55
#